data_9d124ebb6de140d9c350d43502125a14
#
_entry.id   9d124ebb6de140d9c350d43502125a14
#
_cell.length_a   1.000
_cell.length_b   1.000
_cell.length_c   1.000
_cell.angle_alpha   90.00
_cell.angle_beta   90.00
_cell.angle_gamma   90.00
#
_symmetry.space_group_name_H-M   'P 1'
#
loop_
_entity.id
_entity.type
_entity.pdbx_description
1 polymer ?
#
loop_
_entity_poly.entity_id
_entity_poly.type
_entity_poly.pdbx_seq_one_letter_code
_entity_poly.pdbx_strand_id
1 'polypeptide(L)'
;MSESRETPQVPGPAAGTRKQAVRAAELDAVGPLATTRDRFVLDDTVYLDGNSLGALPRSVPGRIAEVINHEWGELRIRSWTESGWWTAPERIGEKIAPLIGAAPGQVVVGDSTSINVFKAVTGGIRMAGKGCTEILVDATTFPTDGYIARSAARMAGLAVRPVEPARIADEVTERTALALVNHVDYRTGELNDMAQITAALHTAGALAVWDLCHSAGALPVALDACGVDLAVGCTYKYLNGGPGSPAYLYLRESLQERFESPLPGWNSHADPFGMEPGYAPADGVLRGRVGTPDILSMLALEAALEAWEGVAIEDVRTKSLALTDFFLECVAEYAPPGWVRSVTPEEHRRRGSQVSLACSRKRSAAVEPGGTPLAGTVMAELIRRGVVGDFRHPDVLRFGFTPLYTTFADAERAAWVLGEVLREQAAAESAPDPAGPGAGAAADGAAG
;
A
#
# COMPACT_ATOMS: atom_id res chain seq x y z
N MET A 1 0.83 35.38 -10.38
CA MET A 1 1.60 35.05 -11.58
C MET A 1 2.47 33.85 -11.20
N SER A 2 1.99 32.64 -11.49
CA SER A 2 2.75 31.40 -11.27
C SER A 2 3.41 31.04 -12.59
N GLU A 3 4.72 31.13 -12.63
CA GLU A 3 5.51 30.58 -13.73
C GLU A 3 5.33 29.06 -13.74
N SER A 4 4.66 28.57 -14.78
CA SER A 4 4.62 27.16 -15.11
C SER A 4 6.05 26.71 -15.47
N ARG A 5 6.69 25.93 -14.59
CA ARG A 5 7.94 25.24 -14.93
C ARG A 5 7.61 24.17 -15.95
N GLU A 6 7.91 24.43 -17.21
CA GLU A 6 7.91 23.40 -18.25
C GLU A 6 8.96 22.33 -17.88
N THR A 7 8.47 21.11 -17.68
CA THR A 7 9.32 19.93 -17.53
C THR A 7 9.96 19.64 -18.90
N PRO A 8 11.28 19.51 -19.04
CA PRO A 8 11.90 19.23 -20.33
C PRO A 8 11.48 17.84 -20.80
N GLN A 9 10.67 17.81 -21.86
CA GLN A 9 10.37 16.56 -22.58
C GLN A 9 11.62 16.14 -23.34
N VAL A 10 12.19 14.99 -22.99
CA VAL A 10 13.21 14.33 -23.80
C VAL A 10 12.48 13.70 -25.00
N PRO A 11 12.77 14.10 -26.26
CA PRO A 11 12.19 13.45 -27.42
C PRO A 11 12.77 12.04 -27.55
N GLY A 12 12.01 11.04 -27.12
CA GLY A 12 12.29 9.64 -27.44
C GLY A 12 11.87 9.29 -28.87
N PRO A 13 12.37 8.20 -29.46
CA PRO A 13 11.85 7.71 -30.73
C PRO A 13 10.35 7.53 -30.62
N ALA A 14 9.61 7.89 -31.68
CA ALA A 14 8.17 7.85 -31.71
C ALA A 14 7.67 6.48 -31.15
N ALA A 15 6.78 6.50 -30.17
CA ALA A 15 6.31 5.30 -29.46
C ALA A 15 5.81 4.19 -30.42
N GLY A 16 5.35 4.56 -31.62
CA GLY A 16 4.82 3.64 -32.63
C GLY A 16 5.82 2.73 -33.34
N THR A 17 7.14 2.82 -33.05
CA THR A 17 8.17 1.99 -33.72
C THR A 17 8.68 0.83 -32.84
N ARG A 18 8.47 0.86 -31.53
CA ARG A 18 8.88 -0.23 -30.63
C ARG A 18 7.82 -1.34 -30.62
N LYS A 19 8.26 -2.58 -30.79
CA LYS A 19 7.38 -3.77 -30.81
C LYS A 19 6.48 -3.84 -29.57
N GLN A 20 7.05 -3.59 -28.39
CA GLN A 20 6.28 -3.65 -27.15
C GLN A 20 5.30 -2.48 -27.02
N ALA A 21 5.59 -1.29 -27.58
CA ALA A 21 4.65 -0.18 -27.58
C ALA A 21 3.42 -0.45 -28.47
N VAL A 22 3.59 -1.16 -29.60
CA VAL A 22 2.46 -1.61 -30.44
C VAL A 22 1.62 -2.62 -29.67
N ARG A 23 2.24 -3.62 -29.05
CA ARG A 23 1.56 -4.63 -28.24
C ARG A 23 0.81 -4.00 -27.03
N ALA A 24 1.41 -3.00 -26.38
CA ALA A 24 0.76 -2.27 -25.30
C ALA A 24 -0.54 -1.61 -25.75
N ALA A 25 -0.53 -0.91 -26.89
CA ALA A 25 -1.72 -0.27 -27.44
C ALA A 25 -2.84 -1.28 -27.77
N GLU A 26 -2.48 -2.47 -28.30
CA GLU A 26 -3.44 -3.55 -28.54
C GLU A 26 -4.06 -4.06 -27.24
N LEU A 27 -3.27 -4.24 -26.19
CA LEU A 27 -3.74 -4.69 -24.87
C LEU A 27 -4.61 -3.64 -24.18
N ASP A 28 -4.28 -2.35 -24.31
CA ASP A 28 -5.07 -1.26 -23.72
C ASP A 28 -6.43 -1.08 -24.38
N ALA A 29 -6.57 -1.48 -25.65
CA ALA A 29 -7.83 -1.35 -26.40
C ALA A 29 -8.91 -2.35 -25.96
N VAL A 30 -8.56 -3.35 -25.16
CA VAL A 30 -9.47 -4.46 -24.79
C VAL A 30 -9.58 -4.65 -23.28
N GLY A 31 -10.69 -5.24 -22.87
CA GLY A 31 -10.91 -5.64 -21.48
C GLY A 31 -11.90 -4.78 -20.70
N PRO A 32 -12.41 -5.30 -19.58
CA PRO A 32 -13.50 -4.66 -18.82
C PRO A 32 -13.08 -3.34 -18.13
N LEU A 33 -11.77 -3.13 -17.95
CA LEU A 33 -11.22 -1.93 -17.30
C LEU A 33 -10.64 -0.90 -18.29
N ALA A 34 -10.93 -1.01 -19.58
CA ALA A 34 -10.37 -0.12 -20.62
C ALA A 34 -10.77 1.35 -20.42
N THR A 35 -11.97 1.62 -19.87
CA THR A 35 -12.50 2.99 -19.67
C THR A 35 -12.38 3.50 -18.23
N THR A 36 -11.90 2.69 -17.29
CA THR A 36 -11.85 3.11 -15.88
C THR A 36 -10.85 4.22 -15.61
N ARG A 37 -9.80 4.35 -16.45
CA ARG A 37 -8.81 5.44 -16.37
C ARG A 37 -9.48 6.82 -16.44
N ASP A 38 -10.55 6.97 -17.20
CA ASP A 38 -11.29 8.24 -17.36
C ASP A 38 -11.96 8.72 -16.06
N ARG A 39 -12.06 7.85 -15.06
CA ARG A 39 -12.57 8.19 -13.72
C ARG A 39 -11.57 8.96 -12.87
N PHE A 40 -10.32 9.12 -13.34
CA PHE A 40 -9.22 9.74 -12.58
C PHE A 40 -8.74 11.04 -13.23
N VAL A 41 -8.14 11.91 -12.42
CA VAL A 41 -7.42 13.10 -12.86
C VAL A 41 -5.95 12.71 -13.02
N LEU A 42 -5.51 12.59 -14.25
CA LEU A 42 -4.16 12.16 -14.62
C LEU A 42 -3.59 13.12 -15.64
N ASP A 43 -2.27 13.25 -15.67
CA ASP A 43 -1.50 13.98 -16.67
C ASP A 43 -0.68 12.99 -17.54
N ASP A 44 0.33 13.48 -18.25
CA ASP A 44 1.22 12.68 -19.10
C ASP A 44 2.28 11.90 -18.29
N THR A 45 2.28 12.02 -16.97
CA THR A 45 3.20 11.31 -16.08
C THR A 45 2.81 9.84 -15.99
N VAL A 46 3.76 8.96 -16.14
CA VAL A 46 3.59 7.53 -15.85
C VAL A 46 3.63 7.35 -14.34
N TYR A 47 2.47 7.16 -13.72
CA TYR A 47 2.33 7.07 -12.27
C TYR A 47 2.23 5.61 -11.81
N LEU A 48 3.33 5.06 -11.30
CA LEU A 48 3.46 3.70 -10.79
C LEU A 48 3.78 3.67 -9.28
N ASP A 49 3.16 4.58 -8.52
CA ASP A 49 3.29 4.63 -7.06
C ASP A 49 1.92 4.65 -6.34
N GLY A 50 0.90 4.05 -6.97
CA GLY A 50 -0.44 3.89 -6.38
C GLY A 50 -0.45 3.02 -5.12
N ASN A 51 0.59 2.24 -4.89
CA ASN A 51 0.83 1.50 -3.65
C ASN A 51 1.44 2.35 -2.52
N SER A 52 1.71 3.63 -2.76
CA SER A 52 2.06 4.65 -1.74
C SER A 52 0.94 5.68 -1.60
N LEU A 53 0.41 6.19 -2.73
CA LEU A 53 -0.75 7.08 -2.77
C LEU A 53 -1.52 6.84 -4.08
N GLY A 54 -2.82 6.58 -4.00
CA GLY A 54 -3.68 6.44 -5.18
C GLY A 54 -3.87 7.76 -5.94
N ALA A 55 -4.17 7.67 -7.25
CA ALA A 55 -4.48 8.84 -8.06
C ALA A 55 -5.84 9.46 -7.66
N LEU A 56 -6.02 10.75 -7.95
CA LEU A 56 -7.22 11.51 -7.60
C LEU A 56 -8.42 11.09 -8.48
N PRO A 57 -9.51 10.53 -7.90
CA PRO A 57 -10.75 10.33 -8.63
C PRO A 57 -11.46 11.65 -8.95
N ARG A 58 -12.10 11.73 -10.13
CA ARG A 58 -12.79 12.96 -10.60
C ARG A 58 -13.99 13.36 -9.76
N SER A 59 -14.61 12.43 -9.05
CA SER A 59 -15.73 12.66 -8.13
C SER A 59 -15.34 13.50 -6.89
N VAL A 60 -14.09 13.39 -6.44
CA VAL A 60 -13.64 13.94 -5.16
C VAL A 60 -13.67 15.48 -5.09
N PRO A 61 -13.11 16.26 -6.05
CA PRO A 61 -13.04 17.71 -5.92
C PRO A 61 -14.42 18.38 -5.78
N GLY A 62 -15.39 17.95 -6.59
CA GLY A 62 -16.76 18.47 -6.53
C GLY A 62 -17.45 18.15 -5.20
N ARG A 63 -17.31 16.91 -4.75
CA ARG A 63 -17.89 16.47 -3.46
C ARG A 63 -17.31 17.24 -2.27
N ILE A 64 -16.01 17.43 -2.23
CA ILE A 64 -15.38 18.19 -1.13
C ILE A 64 -15.77 19.68 -1.16
N ALA A 65 -15.91 20.28 -2.34
CA ALA A 65 -16.42 21.64 -2.47
C ALA A 65 -17.85 21.77 -1.90
N GLU A 66 -18.73 20.80 -2.16
CA GLU A 66 -20.07 20.73 -1.60
C GLU A 66 -20.05 20.59 -0.07
N VAL A 67 -19.23 19.67 0.45
CA VAL A 67 -19.07 19.48 1.92
C VAL A 67 -18.64 20.77 2.59
N ILE A 68 -17.67 21.49 2.02
CA ILE A 68 -17.17 22.73 2.62
C ILE A 68 -18.21 23.85 2.54
N ASN A 69 -18.78 24.08 1.36
CA ASN A 69 -19.65 25.24 1.14
C ASN A 69 -21.03 25.05 1.75
N HIS A 70 -21.68 23.94 1.49
CA HIS A 70 -23.06 23.70 1.91
C HIS A 70 -23.12 23.00 3.27
N GLU A 71 -22.55 21.81 3.39
CA GLU A 71 -22.74 21.00 4.59
C GLU A 71 -22.09 21.69 5.80
N TRP A 72 -20.85 22.14 5.70
CA TRP A 72 -20.17 22.85 6.77
C TRP A 72 -20.55 24.34 6.81
N GLY A 73 -20.52 25.03 5.65
CA GLY A 73 -20.74 26.48 5.59
C GLY A 73 -22.14 26.91 5.95
N GLU A 74 -23.18 26.21 5.49
CA GLU A 74 -24.58 26.54 5.67
C GLU A 74 -25.26 25.70 6.76
N LEU A 75 -25.16 24.36 6.69
CA LEU A 75 -25.84 23.46 7.62
C LEU A 75 -25.14 23.37 8.98
N ARG A 76 -23.82 23.45 9.02
CA ARG A 76 -23.00 23.40 10.25
C ARG A 76 -23.28 22.12 11.06
N ILE A 77 -23.65 22.27 12.34
CA ILE A 77 -23.91 21.14 13.24
C ILE A 77 -25.05 20.23 12.75
N ARG A 78 -25.98 20.74 11.97
CA ARG A 78 -27.12 19.96 11.45
C ARG A 78 -26.67 18.89 10.44
N SER A 79 -25.51 19.03 9.85
CA SER A 79 -24.97 18.07 8.88
C SER A 79 -24.72 16.68 9.48
N TRP A 80 -24.60 16.58 10.78
CA TRP A 80 -24.53 15.27 11.44
C TRP A 80 -25.74 14.38 11.09
N THR A 81 -26.93 14.97 10.99
CA THR A 81 -28.17 14.27 10.65
C THR A 81 -28.60 14.53 9.21
N GLU A 82 -28.61 15.80 8.76
CA GLU A 82 -29.16 16.17 7.46
C GLU A 82 -28.27 15.73 6.28
N SER A 83 -26.93 15.69 6.48
CA SER A 83 -25.97 15.23 5.46
C SER A 83 -25.42 13.82 5.73
N GLY A 84 -25.88 13.16 6.80
CA GLY A 84 -25.51 11.79 7.13
C GLY A 84 -24.05 11.63 7.60
N TRP A 85 -23.43 12.65 8.19
CA TRP A 85 -22.08 12.53 8.74
C TRP A 85 -22.01 11.49 9.85
N TRP A 86 -23.08 11.35 10.64
CA TRP A 86 -23.15 10.38 11.73
C TRP A 86 -22.93 8.94 11.28
N THR A 87 -23.50 8.58 10.13
CA THR A 87 -23.45 7.22 9.60
C THR A 87 -22.35 7.01 8.56
N ALA A 88 -21.52 8.02 8.30
CA ALA A 88 -20.45 7.91 7.31
C ALA A 88 -19.45 6.78 7.59
N PRO A 89 -19.00 6.54 8.84
CA PRO A 89 -18.04 5.47 9.13
C PRO A 89 -18.50 4.07 8.71
N GLU A 90 -19.72 3.69 9.02
CA GLU A 90 -20.29 2.39 8.62
C GLU A 90 -20.73 2.37 7.17
N ARG A 91 -21.34 3.44 6.65
CA ARG A 91 -21.79 3.53 5.26
C ARG A 91 -20.62 3.36 4.28
N ILE A 92 -19.47 3.93 4.59
CA ILE A 92 -18.24 3.76 3.81
C ILE A 92 -17.65 2.37 4.04
N GLY A 93 -17.72 1.85 5.26
CA GLY A 93 -17.36 0.47 5.57
C GLY A 93 -18.12 -0.54 4.72
N GLU A 94 -19.41 -0.33 4.51
CA GLU A 94 -20.25 -1.17 3.63
C GLU A 94 -19.81 -1.13 2.15
N LYS A 95 -19.24 -0.02 1.68
CA LYS A 95 -18.67 0.06 0.32
C LYS A 95 -17.31 -0.66 0.22
N ILE A 96 -16.54 -0.72 1.31
CA ILE A 96 -15.24 -1.41 1.35
C ILE A 96 -15.42 -2.92 1.57
N ALA A 97 -16.40 -3.34 2.36
CA ALA A 97 -16.61 -4.73 2.75
C ALA A 97 -16.57 -5.73 1.57
N PRO A 98 -17.28 -5.52 0.45
CA PRO A 98 -17.23 -6.45 -0.69
C PRO A 98 -15.84 -6.53 -1.35
N LEU A 99 -15.03 -5.46 -1.30
CA LEU A 99 -13.69 -5.44 -1.88
C LEU A 99 -12.67 -6.26 -1.07
N ILE A 100 -13.01 -6.59 0.17
CA ILE A 100 -12.16 -7.39 1.09
C ILE A 100 -12.81 -8.72 1.50
N GLY A 101 -13.91 -9.09 0.83
CA GLY A 101 -14.61 -10.35 1.10
C GLY A 101 -15.21 -10.44 2.50
N ALA A 102 -15.74 -9.33 2.99
CA ALA A 102 -16.45 -9.23 4.27
C ALA A 102 -17.95 -9.04 4.05
N ALA A 103 -18.76 -9.65 4.90
CA ALA A 103 -20.20 -9.42 4.94
C ALA A 103 -20.51 -8.02 5.51
N PRO A 104 -21.71 -7.49 5.26
CA PRO A 104 -22.17 -6.24 5.87
C PRO A 104 -22.05 -6.25 7.41
N GLY A 105 -21.82 -5.07 8.01
CA GLY A 105 -21.75 -4.92 9.46
C GLY A 105 -20.44 -5.35 10.11
N GLN A 106 -19.40 -5.66 9.32
CA GLN A 106 -18.10 -6.10 9.84
C GLN A 106 -16.98 -5.07 9.63
N VAL A 107 -17.23 -3.98 8.90
CA VAL A 107 -16.20 -2.98 8.55
C VAL A 107 -16.63 -1.60 9.05
N VAL A 108 -15.74 -0.91 9.73
CA VAL A 108 -15.93 0.48 10.14
C VAL A 108 -14.72 1.32 9.72
N VAL A 109 -14.99 2.50 9.18
CA VAL A 109 -13.95 3.45 8.74
C VAL A 109 -13.69 4.48 9.82
N GLY A 110 -12.43 4.75 10.10
CA GLY A 110 -12.00 5.78 11.04
C GLY A 110 -10.54 5.63 11.44
N ASP A 111 -10.00 6.67 12.03
CA ASP A 111 -8.62 6.75 12.51
C ASP A 111 -7.56 6.48 11.40
N SER A 112 -6.31 6.35 11.77
CA SER A 112 -5.24 5.89 10.89
C SER A 112 -5.04 4.38 11.00
N THR A 113 -4.34 3.79 10.02
CA THR A 113 -3.91 2.37 10.10
C THR A 113 -3.18 2.09 11.40
N SER A 114 -2.30 2.99 11.83
CA SER A 114 -1.53 2.83 13.09
C SER A 114 -2.44 2.68 14.31
N ILE A 115 -3.48 3.51 14.40
CA ILE A 115 -4.47 3.43 15.49
C ILE A 115 -5.30 2.15 15.37
N ASN A 116 -5.68 1.76 14.16
CA ASN A 116 -6.44 0.52 13.94
C ASN A 116 -5.60 -0.73 14.25
N VAL A 117 -4.31 -0.76 13.91
CA VAL A 117 -3.38 -1.84 14.35
C VAL A 117 -3.33 -1.92 15.88
N PHE A 118 -3.22 -0.76 16.57
CA PHE A 118 -3.23 -0.74 18.03
C PHE A 118 -4.54 -1.30 18.60
N LYS A 119 -5.70 -0.89 18.05
CA LYS A 119 -7.01 -1.41 18.46
C LYS A 119 -7.14 -2.91 18.20
N ALA A 120 -6.75 -3.37 17.00
CA ALA A 120 -6.85 -4.77 16.60
C ALA A 120 -5.95 -5.67 17.46
N VAL A 121 -4.68 -5.30 17.64
CA VAL A 121 -3.73 -6.08 18.44
C VAL A 121 -4.13 -6.10 19.93
N THR A 122 -4.45 -4.95 20.51
CA THR A 122 -4.82 -4.89 21.94
C THR A 122 -6.17 -5.57 22.21
N GLY A 123 -7.17 -5.33 21.34
CA GLY A 123 -8.47 -6.02 21.43
C GLY A 123 -8.34 -7.52 21.24
N GLY A 124 -7.52 -7.95 20.28
CA GLY A 124 -7.19 -9.37 20.06
C GLY A 124 -6.55 -10.00 21.29
N ILE A 125 -5.57 -9.35 21.92
CA ILE A 125 -4.93 -9.84 23.15
C ILE A 125 -5.98 -9.99 24.27
N ARG A 126 -6.91 -9.04 24.41
CA ARG A 126 -7.99 -9.12 25.43
C ARG A 126 -8.96 -10.29 25.20
N MET A 127 -9.18 -10.66 23.94
CA MET A 127 -10.04 -11.78 23.55
C MET A 127 -9.34 -13.14 23.62
N ALA A 128 -8.00 -13.16 23.65
CA ALA A 128 -7.20 -14.38 23.65
C ALA A 128 -7.43 -15.24 24.90
N GLY A 129 -7.09 -16.52 24.79
CA GLY A 129 -7.19 -17.49 25.87
C GLY A 129 -6.33 -17.13 27.09
N LYS A 130 -6.75 -17.54 28.28
CA LYS A 130 -5.92 -17.42 29.47
C LYS A 130 -4.68 -18.29 29.34
N GLY A 131 -3.51 -17.73 29.65
CA GLY A 131 -2.23 -18.45 29.59
C GLY A 131 -1.38 -18.11 28.36
N CYS A 132 -1.88 -17.32 27.42
CA CYS A 132 -1.06 -16.75 26.35
C CYS A 132 0.04 -15.85 26.90
N THR A 133 1.25 -15.98 26.37
CA THR A 133 2.44 -15.26 26.84
C THR A 133 3.17 -14.50 25.73
N GLU A 134 2.72 -14.68 24.49
CA GLU A 134 3.35 -14.06 23.32
C GLU A 134 2.33 -13.68 22.24
N ILE A 135 2.75 -12.79 21.35
CA ILE A 135 2.16 -12.57 20.05
C ILE A 135 3.21 -12.82 18.97
N LEU A 136 2.77 -13.31 17.80
CA LEU A 136 3.61 -13.38 16.62
C LEU A 136 3.44 -12.11 15.78
N VAL A 137 4.52 -11.67 15.16
CA VAL A 137 4.50 -10.55 14.21
C VAL A 137 5.31 -10.97 13.00
N ASP A 138 4.76 -10.75 11.83
CA ASP A 138 5.48 -10.93 10.57
C ASP A 138 6.86 -10.25 10.64
N ALA A 139 7.92 -11.02 10.45
CA ALA A 139 9.30 -10.53 10.55
C ALA A 139 9.66 -9.48 9.49
N THR A 140 8.91 -9.47 8.36
CA THR A 140 9.08 -8.54 7.25
C THR A 140 8.08 -7.39 7.27
N THR A 141 7.22 -7.29 8.30
CA THR A 141 6.15 -6.31 8.40
C THR A 141 6.63 -4.87 8.21
N PHE A 142 5.73 -4.03 7.77
CA PHE A 142 6.00 -2.59 7.76
C PHE A 142 6.41 -2.11 9.17
N PRO A 143 7.49 -1.35 9.30
CA PRO A 143 8.08 -1.05 10.62
C PRO A 143 7.11 -0.54 11.67
N THR A 144 6.12 0.27 11.27
CA THR A 144 5.11 0.84 12.18
C THR A 144 4.28 -0.24 12.85
N ASP A 145 3.87 -1.28 12.12
CA ASP A 145 3.09 -2.40 12.67
C ASP A 145 3.87 -3.11 13.78
N GLY A 146 5.15 -3.38 13.50
CA GLY A 146 6.05 -3.95 14.50
C GLY A 146 6.26 -3.06 15.73
N TYR A 147 6.32 -1.72 15.55
CA TYR A 147 6.45 -0.79 16.68
C TYR A 147 5.20 -0.82 17.56
N ILE A 148 4.03 -0.77 16.94
CA ILE A 148 2.73 -0.75 17.64
C ILE A 148 2.48 -2.11 18.31
N ALA A 149 2.71 -3.22 17.60
CA ALA A 149 2.56 -4.56 18.17
C ALA A 149 3.44 -4.76 19.41
N ARG A 150 4.70 -4.32 19.37
CA ARG A 150 5.60 -4.35 20.53
C ARG A 150 5.10 -3.47 21.68
N SER A 151 4.53 -2.31 21.38
CA SER A 151 3.98 -1.43 22.41
C SER A 151 2.76 -2.05 23.08
N ALA A 152 1.82 -2.57 22.29
CA ALA A 152 0.61 -3.22 22.78
C ALA A 152 0.92 -4.48 23.62
N ALA A 153 1.81 -5.34 23.12
CA ALA A 153 2.24 -6.56 23.83
C ALA A 153 2.88 -6.24 25.19
N ARG A 154 3.78 -5.23 25.23
CA ARG A 154 4.42 -4.78 26.47
C ARG A 154 3.41 -4.28 27.50
N MET A 155 2.37 -3.56 27.08
CA MET A 155 1.30 -3.10 27.96
C MET A 155 0.51 -4.26 28.55
N ALA A 156 0.38 -5.36 27.80
CA ALA A 156 -0.28 -6.60 28.23
C ALA A 156 0.64 -7.59 28.94
N GLY A 157 1.94 -7.30 29.08
CA GLY A 157 2.91 -8.23 29.70
C GLY A 157 3.28 -9.42 28.81
N LEU A 158 3.05 -9.31 27.48
CA LEU A 158 3.35 -10.38 26.52
C LEU A 158 4.69 -10.13 25.79
N ALA A 159 5.35 -11.22 25.39
CA ALA A 159 6.48 -11.18 24.49
C ALA A 159 6.04 -10.96 23.03
N VAL A 160 6.93 -10.39 22.21
CA VAL A 160 6.74 -10.34 20.74
C VAL A 160 7.79 -11.19 20.08
N ARG A 161 7.35 -12.14 19.26
CA ARG A 161 8.23 -13.01 18.49
C ARG A 161 8.04 -12.73 16.99
N PRO A 162 9.06 -12.13 16.32
CA PRO A 162 9.07 -12.00 14.87
C PRO A 162 9.19 -13.40 14.22
N VAL A 163 8.34 -13.67 13.23
CA VAL A 163 8.32 -14.94 12.50
C VAL A 163 8.08 -14.65 11.02
N GLU A 164 8.87 -15.30 10.14
CA GLU A 164 8.60 -15.25 8.70
C GLU A 164 7.22 -15.83 8.40
N PRO A 165 6.38 -15.18 7.57
CA PRO A 165 5.01 -15.64 7.33
C PRO A 165 4.90 -17.13 6.94
N ALA A 166 5.81 -17.61 6.09
CA ALA A 166 5.85 -19.00 5.66
C ALA A 166 6.09 -20.00 6.79
N ARG A 167 6.59 -19.54 7.94
CA ARG A 167 6.90 -20.38 9.10
C ARG A 167 5.88 -20.28 10.24
N ILE A 168 4.89 -19.42 10.13
CA ILE A 168 3.89 -19.20 11.20
C ILE A 168 3.21 -20.52 11.58
N ALA A 169 2.86 -21.35 10.60
CA ALA A 169 2.22 -22.63 10.85
C ALA A 169 3.06 -23.59 11.70
N ASP A 170 4.40 -23.55 11.58
CA ASP A 170 5.32 -24.37 12.34
C ASP A 170 5.69 -23.76 13.70
N GLU A 171 5.54 -22.44 13.83
CA GLU A 171 6.03 -21.67 14.98
C GLU A 171 4.93 -21.29 15.98
N VAL A 172 3.67 -21.30 15.56
CA VAL A 172 2.54 -20.97 16.44
C VAL A 172 2.36 -22.05 17.52
N THR A 173 2.02 -21.63 18.74
CA THR A 173 1.81 -22.53 19.89
C THR A 173 0.56 -22.12 20.68
N GLU A 174 0.08 -22.97 21.59
CA GLU A 174 -1.02 -22.65 22.53
C GLU A 174 -0.73 -21.42 23.42
N ARG A 175 0.53 -20.95 23.49
CA ARG A 175 0.91 -19.73 24.21
C ARG A 175 0.77 -18.47 23.38
N THR A 176 0.49 -18.60 22.09
CA THR A 176 0.33 -17.48 21.16
C THR A 176 -1.06 -16.90 21.28
N ALA A 177 -1.18 -15.61 21.61
CA ALA A 177 -2.46 -14.91 21.68
C ALA A 177 -3.01 -14.58 20.28
N LEU A 178 -2.16 -14.08 19.42
CA LEU A 178 -2.48 -13.72 18.03
C LEU A 178 -1.22 -13.64 17.17
N ALA A 179 -1.42 -13.60 15.86
CA ALA A 179 -0.39 -13.18 14.92
C ALA A 179 -0.85 -11.95 14.12
N LEU A 180 0.03 -10.94 13.97
CA LEU A 180 -0.14 -9.81 13.05
C LEU A 180 0.68 -10.07 11.79
N VAL A 181 0.01 -10.20 10.65
CA VAL A 181 0.62 -10.61 9.37
C VAL A 181 0.20 -9.66 8.26
N ASN A 182 1.15 -9.26 7.42
CA ASN A 182 0.85 -8.52 6.19
C ASN A 182 0.34 -9.50 5.11
N HIS A 183 -0.76 -9.18 4.45
CA HIS A 183 -1.26 -9.99 3.35
C HIS A 183 -0.34 -9.89 2.12
N VAL A 184 0.13 -8.69 1.81
CA VAL A 184 1.15 -8.44 0.78
C VAL A 184 2.33 -7.72 1.38
N ASP A 185 3.52 -8.29 1.24
CA ASP A 185 4.78 -7.66 1.68
C ASP A 185 5.04 -6.36 0.90
N TYR A 186 5.26 -5.27 1.63
CA TYR A 186 5.38 -3.93 1.04
C TYR A 186 6.67 -3.72 0.24
N ARG A 187 7.72 -4.53 0.46
CA ARG A 187 9.02 -4.43 -0.21
C ARG A 187 9.09 -5.30 -1.45
N THR A 188 8.67 -6.55 -1.34
CA THR A 188 8.80 -7.55 -2.41
C THR A 188 7.55 -7.69 -3.25
N GLY A 189 6.37 -7.34 -2.70
CA GLY A 189 5.08 -7.64 -3.30
C GLY A 189 4.66 -9.10 -3.13
N GLU A 190 5.33 -9.88 -2.27
CA GLU A 190 4.96 -11.27 -2.00
C GLU A 190 3.58 -11.32 -1.31
N LEU A 191 2.72 -12.19 -1.82
CA LEU A 191 1.38 -12.46 -1.29
C LEU A 191 1.45 -13.69 -0.38
N ASN A 192 1.07 -13.51 0.88
CA ASN A 192 1.00 -14.55 1.89
C ASN A 192 -0.32 -15.35 1.80
N ASP A 193 -0.27 -16.63 2.09
CA ASP A 193 -1.45 -17.53 2.08
C ASP A 193 -2.32 -17.30 3.33
N MET A 194 -3.31 -16.41 3.18
CA MET A 194 -4.22 -16.03 4.25
C MET A 194 -4.98 -17.24 4.81
N ALA A 195 -5.47 -18.11 3.94
CA ALA A 195 -6.26 -19.28 4.37
C ALA A 195 -5.43 -20.25 5.19
N GLN A 196 -4.23 -20.60 4.70
CA GLN A 196 -3.33 -21.53 5.39
C GLN A 196 -2.86 -20.97 6.73
N ILE A 197 -2.42 -19.73 6.77
CA ILE A 197 -1.89 -19.09 7.99
C ILE A 197 -3.01 -18.95 9.03
N THR A 198 -4.19 -18.46 8.64
CA THR A 198 -5.32 -18.31 9.55
C THR A 198 -5.77 -19.64 10.13
N ALA A 199 -5.86 -20.70 9.31
CA ALA A 199 -6.21 -22.04 9.78
C ALA A 199 -5.18 -22.60 10.78
N ALA A 200 -3.90 -22.38 10.55
CA ALA A 200 -2.84 -22.80 11.48
C ALA A 200 -2.94 -22.06 12.82
N LEU A 201 -3.17 -20.74 12.79
CA LEU A 201 -3.38 -19.95 14.00
C LEU A 201 -4.58 -20.46 14.81
N HIS A 202 -5.72 -20.69 14.16
CA HIS A 202 -6.91 -21.22 14.82
C HIS A 202 -6.70 -22.62 15.41
N THR A 203 -5.94 -23.48 14.72
CA THR A 203 -5.59 -24.81 15.25
C THR A 203 -4.84 -24.73 16.58
N ALA A 204 -4.01 -23.72 16.75
CA ALA A 204 -3.29 -23.43 18.00
C ALA A 204 -4.11 -22.62 19.02
N GLY A 205 -5.32 -22.16 18.68
CA GLY A 205 -6.16 -21.31 19.52
C GLY A 205 -5.80 -19.83 19.49
N ALA A 206 -4.94 -19.40 18.55
CA ALA A 206 -4.52 -18.03 18.36
C ALA A 206 -5.43 -17.29 17.38
N LEU A 207 -5.55 -15.94 17.51
CA LEU A 207 -6.31 -15.11 16.60
C LEU A 207 -5.45 -14.64 15.42
N ALA A 208 -6.10 -14.47 14.27
CA ALA A 208 -5.48 -13.95 13.05
C ALA A 208 -5.80 -12.45 12.87
N VAL A 209 -4.76 -11.60 12.83
CA VAL A 209 -4.86 -10.16 12.55
C VAL A 209 -4.09 -9.87 11.25
N TRP A 210 -4.79 -9.35 10.24
CA TRP A 210 -4.21 -9.10 8.92
C TRP A 210 -4.10 -7.62 8.59
N ASP A 211 -2.94 -7.19 8.09
CA ASP A 211 -2.77 -5.90 7.41
C ASP A 211 -3.02 -6.06 5.91
N LEU A 212 -3.99 -5.31 5.40
CA LEU A 212 -4.44 -5.33 4.01
C LEU A 212 -4.00 -4.09 3.22
N CYS A 213 -3.07 -3.30 3.73
CA CYS A 213 -2.67 -2.02 3.12
C CYS A 213 -2.16 -2.13 1.67
N HIS A 214 -1.67 -3.30 1.26
CA HIS A 214 -1.18 -3.56 -0.09
C HIS A 214 -2.05 -4.55 -0.88
N SER A 215 -3.19 -5.00 -0.33
CA SER A 215 -4.09 -5.94 -0.98
C SER A 215 -5.49 -5.42 -1.24
N ALA A 216 -6.07 -4.64 -0.32
CA ALA A 216 -7.40 -4.06 -0.53
C ALA A 216 -7.43 -3.15 -1.75
N GLY A 217 -8.28 -3.47 -2.74
CA GLY A 217 -8.35 -2.78 -4.02
C GLY A 217 -7.26 -3.15 -5.04
N ALA A 218 -6.35 -4.06 -4.71
CA ALA A 218 -5.30 -4.54 -5.61
C ALA A 218 -5.54 -5.96 -6.12
N LEU A 219 -6.21 -6.78 -5.29
CA LEU A 219 -6.46 -8.20 -5.56
C LEU A 219 -7.65 -8.69 -4.72
N PRO A 220 -8.27 -9.81 -5.08
CA PRO A 220 -9.31 -10.43 -4.27
C PRO A 220 -8.80 -10.77 -2.87
N VAL A 221 -9.55 -10.35 -1.86
CA VAL A 221 -9.37 -10.69 -0.45
C VAL A 221 -10.62 -11.43 0.00
N ALA A 222 -10.48 -12.44 0.86
CA ALA A 222 -11.58 -13.31 1.24
C ALA A 222 -11.63 -13.49 2.77
N LEU A 223 -11.81 -12.37 3.51
CA LEU A 223 -11.72 -12.37 4.98
C LEU A 223 -12.65 -13.39 5.63
N ASP A 224 -13.94 -13.36 5.29
CA ASP A 224 -14.93 -14.27 5.87
C ASP A 224 -14.68 -15.72 5.48
N ALA A 225 -14.37 -15.98 4.21
CA ALA A 225 -14.10 -17.33 3.72
C ALA A 225 -12.83 -17.94 4.32
N CYS A 226 -11.81 -17.12 4.61
CA CYS A 226 -10.59 -17.53 5.30
C CYS A 226 -10.75 -17.58 6.83
N GLY A 227 -11.89 -17.13 7.36
CA GLY A 227 -12.16 -17.10 8.78
C GLY A 227 -11.31 -16.10 9.56
N VAL A 228 -10.87 -15.01 8.95
CA VAL A 228 -10.06 -13.98 9.60
C VAL A 228 -10.80 -13.37 10.79
N ASP A 229 -10.09 -13.11 11.87
CA ASP A 229 -10.70 -12.55 13.09
C ASP A 229 -10.73 -11.03 13.09
N LEU A 230 -9.60 -10.40 12.76
CA LEU A 230 -9.46 -8.95 12.64
C LEU A 230 -8.61 -8.62 11.41
N ALA A 231 -8.94 -7.50 10.76
CA ALA A 231 -8.07 -6.94 9.74
C ALA A 231 -8.08 -5.42 9.78
N VAL A 232 -7.01 -4.82 9.30
CA VAL A 232 -6.87 -3.38 9.13
C VAL A 232 -6.37 -3.07 7.72
N GLY A 233 -6.66 -1.87 7.23
CA GLY A 233 -6.11 -1.44 5.96
C GLY A 233 -6.22 0.06 5.78
N CYS A 234 -5.31 0.65 5.03
CA CYS A 234 -5.38 2.04 4.63
C CYS A 234 -6.27 2.20 3.38
N THR A 235 -6.80 3.40 3.18
CA THR A 235 -7.66 3.70 2.04
C THR A 235 -7.02 4.63 1.02
N TYR A 236 -5.89 5.25 1.35
CA TYR A 236 -5.21 6.23 0.48
C TYR A 236 -4.37 5.60 -0.64
N LYS A 237 -4.13 4.28 -0.63
CA LYS A 237 -3.38 3.56 -1.67
C LYS A 237 -4.31 3.13 -2.80
N TYR A 238 -4.52 1.82 -2.99
CA TYR A 238 -5.32 1.25 -4.07
C TYR A 238 -6.81 1.63 -4.04
N LEU A 239 -7.34 2.04 -2.87
CA LEU A 239 -8.71 2.54 -2.75
C LEU A 239 -8.85 4.04 -3.11
N ASN A 240 -7.74 4.73 -3.38
CA ASN A 240 -7.67 6.11 -3.89
C ASN A 240 -8.35 7.17 -3.00
N GLY A 241 -8.48 6.91 -1.69
CA GLY A 241 -9.17 7.82 -0.75
C GLY A 241 -8.49 9.17 -0.51
N GLY A 242 -7.28 9.35 -1.04
CA GLY A 242 -6.53 10.61 -0.94
C GLY A 242 -5.61 10.70 0.28
N PRO A 243 -4.76 11.74 0.33
CA PRO A 243 -3.77 11.92 1.39
C PRO A 243 -4.45 12.10 2.77
N GLY A 244 -4.00 11.29 3.75
CA GLY A 244 -4.57 11.32 5.09
C GLY A 244 -5.96 10.68 5.22
N SER A 245 -6.45 10.01 4.18
CA SER A 245 -7.73 9.30 4.21
C SER A 245 -7.78 8.30 5.38
N PRO A 246 -8.92 8.20 6.08
CA PRO A 246 -9.07 7.33 7.23
C PRO A 246 -8.92 5.87 6.85
N ALA A 247 -8.36 5.08 7.74
CA ALA A 247 -8.24 3.64 7.59
C ALA A 247 -9.55 2.93 7.93
N TYR A 248 -9.57 1.61 7.79
CA TYR A 248 -10.68 0.78 8.23
C TYR A 248 -10.23 -0.32 9.18
N LEU A 249 -11.18 -0.75 10.02
CA LEU A 249 -11.08 -1.92 10.87
C LEU A 249 -12.17 -2.91 10.45
N TYR A 250 -11.77 -4.14 10.14
CA TYR A 250 -12.64 -5.29 10.03
C TYR A 250 -12.65 -6.04 11.37
N LEU A 251 -13.83 -6.40 11.83
CA LEU A 251 -14.06 -7.20 13.02
C LEU A 251 -15.10 -8.26 12.70
N ARG A 252 -14.69 -9.54 12.71
CA ARG A 252 -15.55 -10.68 12.42
C ARG A 252 -16.80 -10.65 13.32
N GLU A 253 -17.98 -10.86 12.73
CA GLU A 253 -19.28 -10.76 13.41
C GLU A 253 -19.29 -11.54 14.74
N SER A 254 -18.85 -12.79 14.74
CA SER A 254 -18.85 -13.64 15.94
C SER A 254 -17.95 -13.15 17.08
N LEU A 255 -17.08 -12.19 16.83
CA LEU A 255 -16.16 -11.62 17.82
C LEU A 255 -16.58 -10.23 18.29
N GLN A 256 -17.55 -9.60 17.62
CA GLN A 256 -17.93 -8.21 17.90
C GLN A 256 -18.32 -7.97 19.35
N GLU A 257 -19.16 -8.83 19.93
CA GLU A 257 -19.58 -8.67 21.32
C GLU A 257 -18.46 -8.86 22.35
N ARG A 258 -17.41 -9.61 21.98
CA ARG A 258 -16.23 -9.87 22.83
C ARG A 258 -15.14 -8.81 22.65
N PHE A 259 -15.21 -8.02 21.59
CA PHE A 259 -14.17 -7.04 21.27
C PHE A 259 -14.28 -5.84 22.22
N GLU A 260 -13.25 -5.65 23.03
CA GLU A 260 -13.08 -4.49 23.89
C GLU A 260 -12.02 -3.54 23.30
N SER A 261 -12.47 -2.45 22.70
CA SER A 261 -11.56 -1.42 22.18
C SER A 261 -10.67 -0.87 23.30
N PRO A 262 -9.34 -0.75 23.08
CA PRO A 262 -8.47 -0.07 24.04
C PRO A 262 -8.68 1.46 24.10
N LEU A 263 -9.41 2.00 23.13
CA LEU A 263 -9.71 3.43 22.98
C LEU A 263 -11.24 3.63 23.01
N PRO A 264 -11.90 3.44 24.16
CA PRO A 264 -13.31 3.74 24.27
C PRO A 264 -13.52 5.25 24.09
N GLY A 265 -14.52 5.62 23.31
CA GLY A 265 -14.83 7.02 23.07
C GLY A 265 -16.32 7.27 22.93
N TRP A 266 -16.72 8.54 22.92
CA TRP A 266 -18.13 8.91 22.86
C TRP A 266 -18.83 8.38 21.60
N ASN A 267 -18.09 8.28 20.45
CA ASN A 267 -18.66 7.83 19.19
C ASN A 267 -18.81 6.29 19.11
N SER A 268 -18.24 5.56 20.07
CA SER A 268 -18.41 4.10 20.22
C SER A 268 -19.29 3.71 21.41
N HIS A 269 -19.93 4.69 22.06
CA HIS A 269 -20.85 4.45 23.14
C HIS A 269 -22.23 4.02 22.65
N ALA A 270 -22.92 3.12 23.36
CA ALA A 270 -24.25 2.65 23.02
C ALA A 270 -25.29 3.79 23.00
N ASP A 271 -25.16 4.76 23.92
CA ASP A 271 -25.91 6.01 23.92
C ASP A 271 -24.94 7.20 23.95
N PRO A 272 -24.45 7.65 22.79
CA PRO A 272 -23.44 8.70 22.72
C PRO A 272 -23.92 10.09 23.20
N PHE A 273 -25.22 10.30 23.26
CA PHE A 273 -25.82 11.58 23.69
C PHE A 273 -26.35 11.55 25.09
N GLY A 274 -26.40 10.40 25.74
CA GLY A 274 -26.77 10.26 27.14
C GLY A 274 -25.79 10.89 28.09
N MET A 275 -24.54 11.10 27.66
CA MET A 275 -23.45 11.72 28.46
C MET A 275 -23.23 11.03 29.82
N GLU A 276 -23.50 9.72 29.88
CA GLU A 276 -23.32 8.94 31.10
C GLU A 276 -21.81 8.78 31.41
N PRO A 277 -21.41 8.84 32.70
CA PRO A 277 -20.02 8.66 33.10
C PRO A 277 -19.47 7.24 32.85
N GLY A 278 -20.35 6.24 32.82
CA GLY A 278 -20.03 4.85 32.58
C GLY A 278 -19.99 4.54 31.08
N TYR A 279 -18.94 3.89 30.60
CA TYR A 279 -18.88 3.47 29.22
C TYR A 279 -19.63 2.16 28.98
N ALA A 280 -20.58 2.20 28.05
CA ALA A 280 -21.21 1.02 27.46
C ALA A 280 -20.89 0.97 25.97
N PRO A 281 -20.27 -0.11 25.45
CA PRO A 281 -19.91 -0.20 24.03
C PRO A 281 -21.15 -0.25 23.15
N ALA A 282 -21.08 0.39 21.98
CA ALA A 282 -22.07 0.24 20.92
C ALA A 282 -22.10 -1.21 20.41
N ASP A 283 -23.20 -1.58 19.77
CA ASP A 283 -23.36 -2.90 19.15
C ASP A 283 -22.47 -3.03 17.90
N GLY A 284 -22.14 -4.28 17.59
CA GLY A 284 -21.47 -4.63 16.35
C GLY A 284 -20.09 -4.00 16.20
N VAL A 285 -19.70 -3.74 14.95
CA VAL A 285 -18.39 -3.15 14.61
C VAL A 285 -18.24 -1.69 15.08
N LEU A 286 -19.36 -1.02 15.43
CA LEU A 286 -19.36 0.38 15.85
C LEU A 286 -18.55 0.62 17.14
N ARG A 287 -18.38 -0.41 17.96
CA ARG A 287 -17.48 -0.36 19.13
C ARG A 287 -16.01 -0.16 18.77
N GLY A 288 -15.66 -0.33 17.49
CA GLY A 288 -14.35 0.02 16.96
C GLY A 288 -14.13 1.53 16.70
N ARG A 289 -15.18 2.38 16.77
CA ARG A 289 -15.04 3.84 16.69
C ARG A 289 -14.36 4.38 17.94
N VAL A 290 -13.90 5.64 17.87
CA VAL A 290 -13.27 6.32 19.02
C VAL A 290 -13.93 7.67 19.28
N GLY A 291 -13.39 8.72 18.71
CA GLY A 291 -13.87 10.10 18.86
C GLY A 291 -14.61 10.60 17.63
N THR A 292 -14.68 11.92 17.50
CA THR A 292 -15.24 12.59 16.33
C THR A 292 -14.45 12.18 15.07
N PRO A 293 -15.11 11.62 14.05
CA PRO A 293 -14.41 11.20 12.81
C PRO A 293 -13.97 12.42 11.99
N ASP A 294 -12.92 12.23 11.19
CA ASP A 294 -12.46 13.23 10.22
C ASP A 294 -13.41 13.27 9.01
N ILE A 295 -14.42 14.12 9.08
CA ILE A 295 -15.52 14.18 8.10
C ILE A 295 -15.01 14.56 6.70
N LEU A 296 -14.11 15.52 6.58
CA LEU A 296 -13.64 15.98 5.24
C LEU A 296 -12.95 14.85 4.49
N SER A 297 -11.98 14.18 5.11
CA SER A 297 -11.26 13.08 4.45
C SER A 297 -12.14 11.83 4.28
N MET A 298 -13.08 11.60 5.20
CA MET A 298 -14.04 10.50 5.12
C MET A 298 -15.00 10.64 3.94
N LEU A 299 -15.54 11.84 3.70
CA LEU A 299 -16.42 12.09 2.55
C LEU A 299 -15.65 12.17 1.23
N ALA A 300 -14.36 12.57 1.27
CA ALA A 300 -13.47 12.41 0.12
C ALA A 300 -13.28 10.94 -0.26
N LEU A 301 -13.06 10.07 0.74
CA LEU A 301 -12.98 8.62 0.54
C LEU A 301 -14.29 8.07 -0.03
N GLU A 302 -15.43 8.49 0.51
CA GLU A 302 -16.73 8.05 0.00
C GLU A 302 -16.90 8.33 -1.49
N ALA A 303 -16.57 9.55 -1.90
CA ALA A 303 -16.58 9.94 -3.31
C ALA A 303 -15.54 9.18 -4.14
N ALA A 304 -14.35 8.92 -3.57
CA ALA A 304 -13.31 8.16 -4.26
C ALA A 304 -13.73 6.73 -4.58
N LEU A 305 -14.53 6.11 -3.71
CA LEU A 305 -15.05 4.76 -3.91
C LEU A 305 -16.06 4.66 -5.08
N GLU A 306 -16.60 5.77 -5.60
CA GLU A 306 -17.38 5.79 -6.83
C GLU A 306 -16.58 5.29 -8.04
N ALA A 307 -15.24 5.44 -8.00
CA ALA A 307 -14.36 4.89 -9.03
C ALA A 307 -14.41 3.36 -9.13
N TRP A 308 -14.98 2.68 -8.12
CA TRP A 308 -15.16 1.23 -8.06
C TRP A 308 -16.54 0.76 -8.55
N GLU A 309 -17.45 1.65 -8.88
CA GLU A 309 -18.78 1.28 -9.35
C GLU A 309 -18.71 0.44 -10.63
N GLY A 310 -19.33 -0.75 -10.58
CA GLY A 310 -19.33 -1.71 -11.69
C GLY A 310 -17.98 -2.37 -11.98
N VAL A 311 -17.01 -2.28 -11.06
CA VAL A 311 -15.71 -2.94 -11.16
C VAL A 311 -15.74 -4.26 -10.38
N ALA A 312 -15.45 -5.38 -11.05
CA ALA A 312 -15.20 -6.65 -10.38
C ALA A 312 -13.72 -6.73 -9.96
N ILE A 313 -13.48 -7.15 -8.72
CA ILE A 313 -12.11 -7.26 -8.20
C ILE A 313 -11.30 -8.35 -8.94
N GLU A 314 -11.97 -9.34 -9.51
CA GLU A 314 -11.39 -10.38 -10.37
C GLU A 314 -10.83 -9.80 -11.66
N ASP A 315 -11.49 -8.80 -12.25
CA ASP A 315 -11.00 -8.08 -13.43
C ASP A 315 -9.77 -7.24 -13.08
N VAL A 316 -9.79 -6.59 -11.90
CA VAL A 316 -8.63 -5.88 -11.36
C VAL A 316 -7.46 -6.84 -11.20
N ARG A 317 -7.68 -8.02 -10.63
CA ARG A 317 -6.64 -9.05 -10.48
C ARG A 317 -6.09 -9.51 -11.81
N THR A 318 -6.95 -9.79 -12.77
CA THR A 318 -6.55 -10.25 -14.11
C THR A 318 -5.66 -9.21 -14.79
N LYS A 319 -6.08 -7.95 -14.81
CA LYS A 319 -5.29 -6.86 -15.40
C LYS A 319 -3.99 -6.60 -14.63
N SER A 320 -4.02 -6.69 -13.29
CA SER A 320 -2.83 -6.53 -12.44
C SER A 320 -1.73 -7.53 -12.79
N LEU A 321 -2.10 -8.81 -12.92
CA LEU A 321 -1.15 -9.86 -13.29
C LEU A 321 -0.59 -9.63 -14.69
N ALA A 322 -1.46 -9.31 -15.65
CA ALA A 322 -1.05 -9.03 -17.02
C ALA A 322 -0.11 -7.80 -17.12
N LEU A 323 -0.40 -6.71 -16.39
CA LEU A 323 0.46 -5.51 -16.32
C LEU A 323 1.83 -5.83 -15.73
N THR A 324 1.88 -6.57 -14.63
CA THR A 324 3.14 -6.92 -13.97
C THR A 324 3.99 -7.88 -14.79
N ASP A 325 3.38 -8.86 -15.49
CA ASP A 325 4.08 -9.73 -16.43
C ASP A 325 4.66 -8.93 -17.60
N PHE A 326 3.82 -8.10 -18.22
CA PHE A 326 4.21 -7.28 -19.35
C PHE A 326 5.34 -6.30 -19.01
N PHE A 327 5.27 -5.68 -17.82
CA PHE A 327 6.35 -4.80 -17.34
C PHE A 327 7.66 -5.57 -17.17
N LEU A 328 7.64 -6.76 -16.58
CA LEU A 328 8.84 -7.59 -16.42
C LEU A 328 9.42 -8.05 -17.77
N GLU A 329 8.57 -8.41 -18.73
CA GLU A 329 9.00 -8.72 -20.11
C GLU A 329 9.70 -7.51 -20.75
N CYS A 330 9.12 -6.30 -20.63
CA CYS A 330 9.72 -5.07 -21.15
C CYS A 330 11.04 -4.74 -20.43
N VAL A 331 11.12 -4.92 -19.11
CA VAL A 331 12.36 -4.72 -18.36
C VAL A 331 13.44 -5.68 -18.83
N ALA A 332 13.11 -6.94 -19.06
CA ALA A 332 14.07 -7.94 -19.57
C ALA A 332 14.58 -7.58 -20.97
N GLU A 333 13.75 -6.95 -21.82
CA GLU A 333 14.14 -6.52 -23.17
C GLU A 333 14.97 -5.22 -23.14
N TYR A 334 14.62 -4.25 -22.29
CA TYR A 334 15.19 -2.90 -22.36
C TYR A 334 16.33 -2.66 -21.39
N ALA A 335 16.34 -3.29 -20.22
CA ALA A 335 17.40 -3.08 -19.24
C ALA A 335 18.71 -3.80 -19.63
N PRO A 336 19.88 -3.19 -19.38
CA PRO A 336 21.14 -3.88 -19.60
C PRO A 336 21.27 -5.08 -18.64
N PRO A 337 21.75 -6.24 -19.13
CA PRO A 337 21.79 -7.47 -18.34
C PRO A 337 22.56 -7.33 -17.02
N GLY A 338 21.95 -7.79 -15.93
CA GLY A 338 22.57 -7.86 -14.61
C GLY A 338 22.55 -6.56 -13.81
N TRP A 339 21.86 -5.51 -14.27
CA TRP A 339 21.67 -4.26 -13.53
C TRP A 339 20.46 -4.28 -12.61
N VAL A 340 19.42 -4.99 -12.99
CA VAL A 340 18.23 -5.18 -12.18
C VAL A 340 17.83 -6.65 -12.13
N ARG A 341 17.23 -7.07 -11.01
CA ARG A 341 16.68 -8.40 -10.79
C ARG A 341 15.36 -8.27 -10.02
N SER A 342 14.32 -8.93 -10.51
CA SER A 342 13.06 -8.99 -9.75
C SER A 342 13.27 -9.67 -8.38
N VAL A 343 12.76 -9.04 -7.33
CA VAL A 343 12.59 -9.65 -6.00
C VAL A 343 11.13 -9.98 -5.72
N THR A 344 10.23 -9.58 -6.62
CA THR A 344 8.82 -10.00 -6.59
C THR A 344 8.73 -11.43 -7.12
N PRO A 345 7.96 -12.32 -6.47
CA PRO A 345 7.76 -13.69 -6.93
C PRO A 345 7.22 -13.77 -8.35
N GLU A 346 7.73 -14.72 -9.15
CA GLU A 346 7.25 -14.97 -10.51
C GLU A 346 5.86 -15.59 -10.53
N GLU A 347 5.56 -16.45 -9.54
CA GLU A 347 4.28 -17.13 -9.46
C GLU A 347 3.13 -16.17 -9.16
N HIS A 348 2.10 -16.16 -10.02
CA HIS A 348 0.93 -15.30 -9.90
C HIS A 348 0.22 -15.41 -8.54
N ARG A 349 0.12 -16.64 -7.99
CA ARG A 349 -0.52 -16.88 -6.68
C ARG A 349 0.28 -16.31 -5.49
N ARG A 350 1.55 -15.95 -5.69
CA ARG A 350 2.47 -15.47 -4.65
C ARG A 350 2.82 -14.00 -4.78
N ARG A 351 2.16 -13.23 -5.65
CA ARG A 351 2.46 -11.80 -5.77
C ARG A 351 1.22 -10.92 -5.77
N GLY A 352 1.38 -9.70 -5.24
CA GLY A 352 0.40 -8.63 -5.27
C GLY A 352 0.38 -7.87 -6.59
N SER A 353 0.04 -6.58 -6.53
CA SER A 353 -0.04 -5.67 -7.69
C SER A 353 1.14 -4.70 -7.75
N GLN A 354 2.33 -5.16 -7.45
CA GLN A 354 3.57 -4.37 -7.56
C GLN A 354 4.71 -5.23 -8.11
N VAL A 355 5.70 -4.57 -8.69
CA VAL A 355 6.98 -5.15 -9.08
C VAL A 355 8.09 -4.41 -8.34
N SER A 356 8.96 -5.17 -7.71
CA SER A 356 10.13 -4.69 -7.00
C SER A 356 11.39 -5.24 -7.65
N LEU A 357 12.29 -4.33 -8.03
CA LEU A 357 13.53 -4.67 -8.72
C LEU A 357 14.71 -4.31 -7.83
N ALA A 358 15.51 -5.30 -7.41
CA ALA A 358 16.81 -5.03 -6.81
C ALA A 358 17.73 -4.46 -7.90
N CYS A 359 18.30 -3.29 -7.64
CA CYS A 359 19.18 -2.56 -8.54
C CYS A 359 20.59 -2.54 -7.97
N SER A 360 21.52 -3.19 -8.65
CA SER A 360 22.90 -3.31 -8.19
C SER A 360 23.90 -3.01 -9.30
N ARG A 361 25.05 -2.44 -8.94
CA ARG A 361 26.16 -2.24 -9.85
C ARG A 361 26.80 -3.58 -10.24
N LYS A 362 27.22 -3.75 -11.49
CA LYS A 362 28.03 -4.92 -11.90
C LYS A 362 29.37 -5.03 -11.17
N ARG A 363 29.97 -3.88 -10.79
CA ARG A 363 31.14 -3.83 -9.95
C ARG A 363 30.67 -3.42 -8.54
N SER A 364 30.87 -4.31 -7.58
CA SER A 364 30.63 -4.06 -6.15
C SER A 364 31.59 -2.97 -5.66
N ALA A 365 31.26 -1.71 -5.96
CA ALA A 365 31.79 -0.60 -5.18
C ALA A 365 30.88 -0.49 -3.95
N ALA A 366 31.42 -0.74 -2.76
CA ALA A 366 30.73 -0.44 -1.52
C ALA A 366 30.23 1.01 -1.61
N VAL A 367 28.94 1.23 -1.28
CA VAL A 367 28.41 2.58 -1.17
C VAL A 367 29.22 3.27 -0.09
N GLU A 368 29.88 4.39 -0.44
CA GLU A 368 30.58 5.22 0.55
C GLU A 368 29.61 5.54 1.69
N PRO A 369 30.05 5.52 2.95
CA PRO A 369 29.21 5.87 4.07
C PRO A 369 28.56 7.25 3.86
N GLY A 370 27.22 7.31 3.74
CA GLY A 370 26.46 8.54 3.46
C GLY A 370 26.20 8.84 1.98
N GLY A 371 26.63 8.00 1.03
CA GLY A 371 26.30 8.12 -0.38
C GLY A 371 24.86 7.67 -0.70
N THR A 372 24.26 8.28 -1.73
CA THR A 372 22.93 7.84 -2.21
C THR A 372 23.08 6.47 -2.90
N PRO A 373 22.28 5.46 -2.51
CA PRO A 373 22.26 4.18 -3.21
C PRO A 373 21.94 4.32 -4.69
N LEU A 374 22.49 3.45 -5.53
CA LEU A 374 22.25 3.47 -6.98
C LEU A 374 20.75 3.48 -7.29
N ALA A 375 19.95 2.64 -6.64
CA ALA A 375 18.52 2.59 -6.83
C ALA A 375 17.83 3.94 -6.54
N GLY A 376 18.28 4.67 -5.51
CA GLY A 376 17.79 6.03 -5.21
C GLY A 376 18.13 7.03 -6.32
N THR A 377 19.34 6.98 -6.87
CA THR A 377 19.76 7.81 -8.00
C THR A 377 18.96 7.49 -9.26
N VAL A 378 18.77 6.20 -9.56
CA VAL A 378 17.97 5.75 -10.70
C VAL A 378 16.52 6.20 -10.56
N MET A 379 15.91 6.06 -9.38
CA MET A 379 14.53 6.50 -9.16
C MET A 379 14.38 8.02 -9.31
N ALA A 380 15.31 8.79 -8.78
CA ALA A 380 15.30 10.25 -8.94
C ALA A 380 15.34 10.66 -10.43
N GLU A 381 16.14 9.96 -11.24
CA GLU A 381 16.23 10.22 -12.68
C GLU A 381 14.97 9.76 -13.44
N LEU A 382 14.34 8.63 -13.04
CA LEU A 382 13.06 8.20 -13.56
C LEU A 382 11.98 9.27 -13.34
N ILE A 383 11.88 9.79 -12.11
CA ILE A 383 10.93 10.85 -11.76
C ILE A 383 11.16 12.10 -12.61
N ARG A 384 12.42 12.51 -12.79
CA ARG A 384 12.78 13.64 -13.67
C ARG A 384 12.32 13.43 -15.12
N ARG A 385 12.25 12.19 -15.59
CA ARG A 385 11.76 11.80 -16.94
C ARG A 385 10.28 11.48 -17.01
N GLY A 386 9.53 11.80 -15.95
CA GLY A 386 8.09 11.62 -15.90
C GLY A 386 7.64 10.17 -15.64
N VAL A 387 8.47 9.36 -14.98
CA VAL A 387 8.10 8.02 -14.48
C VAL A 387 8.23 8.03 -12.97
N VAL A 388 7.10 7.97 -12.27
CA VAL A 388 7.02 8.00 -10.82
C VAL A 388 6.85 6.58 -10.28
N GLY A 389 7.82 6.12 -9.56
CA GLY A 389 7.81 4.95 -8.70
C GLY A 389 8.42 5.30 -7.35
N ASP A 390 8.79 4.31 -6.57
CA ASP A 390 9.30 4.47 -5.22
C ASP A 390 10.65 3.74 -5.05
N PHE A 391 11.41 4.17 -4.06
CA PHE A 391 12.69 3.58 -3.68
C PHE A 391 12.62 3.06 -2.25
N ARG A 392 13.06 1.81 -2.05
CA ARG A 392 13.21 1.21 -0.72
C ARG A 392 14.67 0.81 -0.47
N HIS A 393 15.20 1.29 0.63
CA HIS A 393 16.55 0.94 1.06
C HIS A 393 16.71 -0.58 1.20
N PRO A 394 17.92 -1.11 0.90
CA PRO A 394 19.07 -0.36 0.38
C PRO A 394 19.07 -0.17 -1.14
N ASP A 395 18.38 -1.00 -1.91
CA ASP A 395 18.64 -1.17 -3.34
C ASP A 395 17.40 -1.48 -4.20
N VAL A 396 16.18 -1.30 -3.66
CA VAL A 396 14.94 -1.70 -4.33
C VAL A 396 14.26 -0.52 -5.02
N LEU A 397 14.08 -0.64 -6.34
CA LEU A 397 13.13 0.15 -7.12
C LEU A 397 11.75 -0.53 -7.04
N ARG A 398 10.72 0.20 -6.66
CA ARG A 398 9.38 -0.35 -6.47
C ARG A 398 8.37 0.36 -7.39
N PHE A 399 7.58 -0.43 -8.11
CA PHE A 399 6.54 0.03 -9.03
C PHE A 399 5.22 -0.61 -8.66
N GLY A 400 4.23 0.21 -8.30
CA GLY A 400 2.87 -0.22 -7.95
C GLY A 400 1.93 -0.03 -9.13
N PHE A 401 1.26 -1.10 -9.51
CA PHE A 401 0.31 -1.11 -10.63
C PHE A 401 -1.11 -1.01 -10.09
N THR A 402 -1.83 0.05 -10.49
CA THR A 402 -3.24 0.22 -10.15
C THR A 402 -4.07 0.01 -11.41
N PRO A 403 -4.67 -1.19 -11.61
CA PRO A 403 -5.33 -1.56 -12.86
C PRO A 403 -6.45 -0.62 -13.32
N LEU A 404 -7.06 0.12 -12.39
CA LEU A 404 -8.10 1.09 -12.71
C LEU A 404 -7.61 2.23 -13.61
N TYR A 405 -6.34 2.63 -13.49
CA TYR A 405 -5.80 3.73 -14.28
C TYR A 405 -4.45 3.47 -14.94
N THR A 406 -3.67 2.48 -14.49
CA THR A 406 -2.42 2.10 -15.14
C THR A 406 -2.70 1.38 -16.44
N THR A 407 -2.02 1.79 -17.51
CA THR A 407 -2.11 1.19 -18.84
C THR A 407 -0.89 0.32 -19.16
N PHE A 408 -0.99 -0.54 -20.17
CA PHE A 408 0.16 -1.27 -20.70
C PHE A 408 1.16 -0.32 -21.37
N ALA A 409 0.67 0.79 -21.95
CA ALA A 409 1.51 1.85 -22.48
C ALA A 409 2.33 2.53 -21.37
N ASP A 410 1.75 2.75 -20.19
CA ASP A 410 2.48 3.25 -19.02
C ASP A 410 3.58 2.27 -18.59
N ALA A 411 3.26 0.97 -18.53
CA ALA A 411 4.21 -0.07 -18.14
C ALA A 411 5.38 -0.18 -19.14
N GLU A 412 5.10 -0.16 -20.45
CA GLU A 412 6.12 -0.16 -21.50
C GLU A 412 7.03 1.07 -21.41
N ARG A 413 6.43 2.27 -21.31
CA ARG A 413 7.19 3.51 -21.22
C ARG A 413 8.08 3.54 -19.98
N ALA A 414 7.59 3.08 -18.84
CA ALA A 414 8.38 2.99 -17.60
C ALA A 414 9.59 2.07 -17.77
N ALA A 415 9.38 0.88 -18.32
CA ALA A 415 10.46 -0.08 -18.55
C ALA A 415 11.50 0.45 -19.56
N TRP A 416 11.04 1.12 -20.62
CA TRP A 416 11.93 1.71 -21.62
C TRP A 416 12.79 2.83 -21.02
N VAL A 417 12.18 3.77 -20.27
CA VAL A 417 12.92 4.85 -19.60
C VAL A 417 13.90 4.29 -18.57
N LEU A 418 13.49 3.27 -17.82
CA LEU A 418 14.39 2.56 -16.88
C LEU A 418 15.61 2.00 -17.63
N GLY A 419 15.41 1.37 -18.79
CA GLY A 419 16.49 0.84 -19.63
C GLY A 419 17.45 1.94 -20.09
N GLU A 420 16.95 3.11 -20.50
CA GLU A 420 17.77 4.27 -20.88
C GLU A 420 18.63 4.75 -19.70
N VAL A 421 17.99 4.99 -18.53
CA VAL A 421 18.69 5.45 -17.32
C VAL A 421 19.79 4.47 -16.92
N LEU A 422 19.53 3.16 -16.95
CA LEU A 422 20.50 2.15 -16.57
C LEU A 422 21.66 2.06 -17.59
N ARG A 423 21.41 2.26 -18.90
CA ARG A 423 22.49 2.32 -19.92
C ARG A 423 23.40 3.53 -19.71
N GLU A 424 22.83 4.68 -19.37
CA GLU A 424 23.60 5.89 -19.04
C GLU A 424 24.49 5.68 -17.80
N GLN A 425 23.94 5.04 -16.75
CA GLN A 425 24.72 4.67 -15.58
C GLN A 425 25.85 3.69 -15.93
N ALA A 426 25.58 2.71 -16.79
CA ALA A 426 26.59 1.75 -17.24
C ALA A 426 27.70 2.41 -18.05
N ALA A 427 27.38 3.37 -18.91
CA ALA A 427 28.36 4.13 -19.66
C ALA A 427 29.23 5.02 -18.75
N ALA A 428 28.64 5.65 -17.75
CA ALA A 428 29.37 6.46 -16.77
C ALA A 428 30.36 5.62 -15.94
N GLU A 429 29.99 4.39 -15.55
CA GLU A 429 30.89 3.48 -14.82
C GLU A 429 32.04 2.94 -15.69
N SER A 430 31.87 2.93 -17.02
CA SER A 430 32.87 2.44 -17.98
C SER A 430 33.81 3.52 -18.46
N ALA A 431 33.52 4.81 -18.17
CA ALA A 431 34.38 5.92 -18.52
C ALA A 431 35.69 5.86 -17.71
N PRO A 432 36.87 6.07 -18.34
CA PRO A 432 38.11 6.12 -17.61
C PRO A 432 38.12 7.30 -16.65
N ASP A 433 38.64 7.10 -15.42
CA ASP A 433 38.78 8.13 -14.41
C ASP A 433 39.59 9.33 -14.99
N PRO A 434 39.01 10.55 -15.07
CA PRO A 434 39.71 11.70 -15.61
C PRO A 434 40.94 12.13 -14.78
N ALA A 435 41.17 11.57 -13.57
CA ALA A 435 42.30 11.76 -12.72
C ALA A 435 43.29 10.59 -12.77
N GLY A 436 43.79 10.24 -13.95
CA GLY A 436 44.97 9.40 -14.06
C GLY A 436 46.18 10.15 -13.44
N PRO A 437 47.10 9.44 -12.77
CA PRO A 437 48.19 10.10 -12.06
C PRO A 437 49.01 10.95 -13.01
N GLY A 438 48.91 12.27 -12.84
CA GLY A 438 49.78 13.23 -13.52
C GLY A 438 51.23 12.81 -13.34
N ALA A 439 51.90 12.53 -14.46
CA ALA A 439 53.33 12.26 -14.51
C ALA A 439 54.07 13.37 -13.78
N GLY A 440 54.58 13.05 -12.59
CA GLY A 440 55.54 13.89 -11.90
C GLY A 440 56.76 14.13 -12.78
N ALA A 441 56.89 15.34 -13.30
CA ALA A 441 58.10 15.78 -13.94
C ALA A 441 59.26 15.71 -12.94
N ALA A 442 60.17 14.81 -13.17
CA ALA A 442 61.48 14.83 -12.55
C ALA A 442 62.18 16.11 -13.00
N ALA A 443 62.46 17.01 -12.06
CA ALA A 443 63.40 18.11 -12.25
C ALA A 443 64.72 17.72 -11.58
N ASP A 444 65.64 17.22 -12.37
CA ASP A 444 67.06 17.28 -12.07
C ASP A 444 67.48 18.73 -11.94
N GLY A 445 68.14 19.07 -10.86
CA GLY A 445 68.75 20.37 -10.59
C GLY A 445 69.98 20.24 -9.75
N ALA A 446 71.11 20.13 -10.44
CA ALA A 446 72.42 20.04 -9.85
C ALA A 446 72.91 21.39 -9.28
N ALA A 447 73.82 21.27 -8.29
CA ALA A 447 74.91 22.14 -7.92
C ALA A 447 74.67 23.48 -7.20
N GLY A 448 75.26 23.61 -6.07
CA GLY A 448 75.60 24.82 -5.38
C GLY A 448 75.83 24.63 -3.88
#